data_5b217fa97e001ca9193e37d75678bafb
#
_entry.id   5b217fa97e001ca9193e37d75678bafb
#
_cell.length_a   1.000
_cell.length_b   1.000
_cell.length_c   1.000
_cell.angle_alpha   90.00
_cell.angle_beta   90.00
_cell.angle_gamma   90.00
#
_symmetry.space_group_name_H-M   'P 1'
#
loop_
_entity.id
_entity.type
_entity.pdbx_description
1 polymer ?
#
loop_
_entity_poly.entity_id
_entity_poly.type
_entity_poly.pdbx_seq_one_letter_code
_entity_poly.pdbx_strand_id
1 'polypeptide(L)'
;MIYFNKAIGSDVVLWFQESNKYLIFETTFFDVFKKIHTESHSQVEDYLFGVLGFDKTQTQEAFDSYQTIYAQVGNAKENSNELESLKRPSTWYNTSTYFINSKSIHIRYSSAFAKELIHPKYAHLQSEMVTNSDQIIEVVEEEKRLALYLNNKFVEVWSLEDAHFLQGKFAMALLNFIHQKEDAHWMAVLHASAVYKNNKAIVFLGESGSGKSTATTLLTLNGYHLLADDFVPISTENKLLYSFPGAISIKEKMFELMQTSFPQLTKSELRIKDSNTNFKYLYPSRHSDISTCLPAKVLIFIKYDKGAVASLKKLSATKTLEFLIPDSWISPLKENVIPFLDWIEETPAYTLEYSDTKDLLSLIDNI
;
A
#
# COMPACT_ATOMS: atom_id res chain seq x y z
N MET A 1 -2.96 1.64 27.95
CA MET A 1 -2.84 1.83 26.47
C MET A 1 -1.72 2.81 26.20
N ILE A 2 -0.77 2.42 25.35
CA ILE A 2 0.34 3.30 24.95
C ILE A 2 -0.01 3.89 23.60
N TYR A 3 -0.10 5.21 23.52
CA TYR A 3 -0.23 5.91 22.27
C TYR A 3 0.88 6.95 22.10
N PHE A 4 1.19 7.22 20.85
CA PHE A 4 2.02 8.34 20.42
C PHE A 4 1.12 9.41 19.79
N ASN A 5 1.44 10.69 19.93
CA ASN A 5 0.70 11.75 19.29
C ASN A 5 1.62 12.76 18.58
N LYS A 6 1.11 13.35 17.50
CA LYS A 6 1.76 14.42 16.76
C LYS A 6 0.70 15.43 16.29
N ALA A 7 0.97 16.72 16.56
CA ALA A 7 0.17 17.80 15.96
C ALA A 7 0.51 17.93 14.47
N ILE A 8 -0.53 17.99 13.63
CA ILE A 8 -0.42 18.19 12.18
C ILE A 8 -1.48 19.25 11.78
N GLY A 9 -1.04 20.45 11.46
CA GLY A 9 -1.93 21.59 11.21
C GLY A 9 -2.76 21.93 12.46
N SER A 10 -4.10 21.92 12.35
CA SER A 10 -5.04 22.15 13.46
C SER A 10 -5.41 20.89 14.22
N ASP A 11 -4.95 19.72 13.76
CA ASP A 11 -5.38 18.44 14.29
C ASP A 11 -4.24 17.75 15.05
N VAL A 12 -4.58 16.72 15.83
CA VAL A 12 -3.64 15.84 16.50
C VAL A 12 -3.86 14.42 16.02
N VAL A 13 -2.82 13.82 15.46
CA VAL A 13 -2.82 12.42 15.06
C VAL A 13 -2.33 11.57 16.21
N LEU A 14 -3.10 10.57 16.61
CA LEU A 14 -2.74 9.56 17.59
C LEU A 14 -2.45 8.25 16.89
N TRP A 15 -1.37 7.60 17.29
CA TRP A 15 -1.06 6.23 16.90
C TRP A 15 -1.05 5.32 18.14
N PHE A 16 -1.76 4.21 18.03
CA PHE A 16 -1.88 3.22 19.11
C PHE A 16 -1.00 2.01 18.82
N GLN A 17 -0.01 1.81 19.65
CA GLN A 17 1.05 0.82 19.43
C GLN A 17 0.54 -0.62 19.32
N GLU A 18 -0.40 -1.03 20.18
CA GLU A 18 -0.88 -2.41 20.25
C GLU A 18 -1.71 -2.82 19.02
N SER A 19 -2.49 -1.90 18.47
CA SER A 19 -3.38 -2.15 17.34
C SER A 19 -2.88 -1.62 16.00
N ASN A 20 -1.79 -0.85 15.99
CA ASN A 20 -1.29 -0.10 14.83
C ASN A 20 -2.37 0.79 14.18
N LYS A 21 -3.29 1.33 15.00
CA LYS A 21 -4.37 2.20 14.51
C LYS A 21 -3.99 3.67 14.66
N TYR A 22 -4.46 4.45 13.69
CA TYR A 22 -4.33 5.91 13.69
C TYR A 22 -5.69 6.54 13.87
N LEU A 23 -5.78 7.56 14.73
CA LEU A 23 -6.95 8.40 14.89
C LEU A 23 -6.54 9.87 14.72
N ILE A 24 -7.44 10.67 14.18
CA ILE A 24 -7.25 12.09 13.95
C ILE A 24 -8.28 12.83 14.78
N PHE A 25 -7.82 13.73 15.64
CA PHE A 25 -8.67 14.53 16.52
C PHE A 25 -8.43 16.01 16.28
N GLU A 26 -9.48 16.79 16.36
CA GLU A 26 -9.34 18.24 16.57
C GLU A 26 -8.66 18.48 17.92
N THR A 27 -7.87 19.54 18.03
CA THR A 27 -7.06 19.83 19.23
C THR A 27 -7.90 19.84 20.50
N THR A 28 -9.08 20.49 20.49
CA THR A 28 -9.96 20.56 21.67
C THR A 28 -10.44 19.15 22.11
N PHE A 29 -10.81 18.29 21.15
CA PHE A 29 -11.23 16.94 21.44
C PHE A 29 -10.07 16.09 21.98
N PHE A 30 -8.87 16.29 21.44
CA PHE A 30 -7.67 15.64 21.96
C PHE A 30 -7.37 16.02 23.40
N ASP A 31 -7.52 17.30 23.76
CA ASP A 31 -7.29 17.76 25.14
C ASP A 31 -8.28 17.11 26.13
N VAL A 32 -9.55 16.97 25.76
CA VAL A 32 -10.55 16.24 26.54
C VAL A 32 -10.16 14.77 26.64
N PHE A 33 -9.84 14.12 25.51
CA PHE A 33 -9.43 12.71 25.48
C PHE A 33 -8.22 12.44 26.37
N LYS A 34 -7.20 13.31 26.30
CA LYS A 34 -5.99 13.23 27.12
C LYS A 34 -6.30 13.36 28.59
N LYS A 35 -7.15 14.32 28.99
CA LYS A 35 -7.55 14.51 30.39
C LYS A 35 -8.31 13.30 30.93
N ILE A 36 -9.29 12.78 30.19
CA ILE A 36 -10.01 11.54 30.59
C ILE A 36 -9.02 10.36 30.73
N HIS A 37 -7.97 10.32 29.93
CA HIS A 37 -6.98 9.24 29.98
C HIS A 37 -6.01 9.34 31.18
N THR A 38 -5.71 10.56 31.65
CA THR A 38 -4.60 10.80 32.61
C THR A 38 -5.04 11.32 33.99
N GLU A 39 -6.24 11.88 34.11
CA GLU A 39 -6.72 12.54 35.32
C GLU A 39 -7.86 11.74 35.99
N SER A 40 -8.20 12.08 37.24
CA SER A 40 -9.33 11.47 37.94
C SER A 40 -10.66 11.98 37.37
N HIS A 41 -11.72 11.19 37.51
CA HIS A 41 -13.06 11.54 37.03
C HIS A 41 -13.50 12.92 37.50
N SER A 42 -13.31 13.25 38.79
CA SER A 42 -13.67 14.55 39.33
C SER A 42 -12.91 15.72 38.70
N GLN A 43 -11.60 15.57 38.47
CA GLN A 43 -10.80 16.61 37.78
C GLN A 43 -11.26 16.87 36.36
N VAL A 44 -11.64 15.80 35.66
CA VAL A 44 -12.18 15.89 34.29
C VAL A 44 -13.55 16.58 34.32
N GLU A 45 -14.46 16.23 35.24
CA GLU A 45 -15.74 16.90 35.39
C GLU A 45 -15.57 18.40 35.66
N ASP A 46 -14.69 18.77 36.59
CA ASP A 46 -14.39 20.19 36.89
C ASP A 46 -13.88 20.95 35.66
N TYR A 47 -13.08 20.30 34.84
CA TYR A 47 -12.61 20.89 33.58
C TYR A 47 -13.73 21.02 32.53
N LEU A 48 -14.55 19.99 32.35
CA LEU A 48 -15.64 20.01 31.37
C LEU A 48 -16.72 21.02 31.74
N PHE A 49 -17.12 21.09 33.04
CA PHE A 49 -18.09 22.08 33.53
C PHE A 49 -17.51 23.48 33.61
N GLY A 50 -16.34 23.62 34.26
CA GLY A 50 -15.81 24.93 34.64
C GLY A 50 -15.08 25.65 33.53
N VAL A 51 -14.41 24.92 32.61
CA VAL A 51 -13.59 25.49 31.53
C VAL A 51 -14.33 25.44 30.20
N LEU A 52 -14.92 24.29 29.84
CA LEU A 52 -15.60 24.11 28.56
C LEU A 52 -17.09 24.45 28.60
N GLY A 53 -17.68 24.61 29.79
CA GLY A 53 -19.10 24.95 29.96
C GLY A 53 -20.06 23.82 29.56
N PHE A 54 -19.61 22.56 29.60
CA PHE A 54 -20.44 21.40 29.29
C PHE A 54 -21.52 21.22 30.36
N ASP A 55 -22.69 20.79 29.94
CA ASP A 55 -23.71 20.30 30.85
C ASP A 55 -23.47 18.81 31.24
N LYS A 56 -24.35 18.26 32.10
CA LYS A 56 -24.22 16.85 32.53
C LYS A 56 -24.32 15.86 31.38
N THR A 57 -25.16 16.14 30.37
CA THR A 57 -25.37 15.26 29.23
C THR A 57 -24.11 15.25 28.35
N GLN A 58 -23.60 16.42 28.00
CA GLN A 58 -22.38 16.58 27.22
C GLN A 58 -21.16 15.96 27.93
N THR A 59 -21.08 16.08 29.25
CA THR A 59 -20.03 15.46 30.05
C THR A 59 -20.10 13.93 29.97
N GLN A 60 -21.29 13.35 30.11
CA GLN A 60 -21.47 11.91 29.96
C GLN A 60 -21.12 11.43 28.56
N GLU A 61 -21.57 12.15 27.53
CA GLU A 61 -21.23 11.86 26.13
C GLU A 61 -19.72 11.88 25.87
N ALA A 62 -18.97 12.77 26.52
CA ALA A 62 -17.51 12.81 26.40
C ALA A 62 -16.85 11.54 26.98
N PHE A 63 -17.31 11.08 28.16
CA PHE A 63 -16.82 9.84 28.74
C PHE A 63 -17.21 8.60 27.92
N ASP A 64 -18.43 8.54 27.43
CA ASP A 64 -18.93 7.42 26.60
C ASP A 64 -18.16 7.34 25.27
N SER A 65 -17.89 8.51 24.65
CA SER A 65 -17.07 8.60 23.45
C SER A 65 -15.64 8.10 23.69
N TYR A 66 -15.04 8.50 24.82
CA TYR A 66 -13.72 7.99 25.21
C TYR A 66 -13.73 6.46 25.36
N GLN A 67 -14.71 5.89 26.07
CA GLN A 67 -14.82 4.44 26.27
C GLN A 67 -15.00 3.71 24.94
N THR A 68 -15.81 4.24 24.05
CA THR A 68 -16.03 3.68 22.71
C THR A 68 -14.74 3.65 21.88
N ILE A 69 -14.02 4.77 21.85
CA ILE A 69 -12.74 4.87 21.17
C ILE A 69 -11.72 3.90 21.80
N TYR A 70 -11.66 3.88 23.15
CA TYR A 70 -10.76 3.01 23.88
C TYR A 70 -10.99 1.53 23.55
N ALA A 71 -12.23 1.09 23.49
CA ALA A 71 -12.60 -0.27 23.11
C ALA A 71 -12.22 -0.59 21.64
N GLN A 72 -12.42 0.36 20.74
CA GLN A 72 -12.10 0.18 19.31
C GLN A 72 -10.59 0.06 19.02
N VAL A 73 -9.75 0.81 19.75
CA VAL A 73 -8.30 0.81 19.51
C VAL A 73 -7.54 -0.18 20.39
N GLY A 74 -8.12 -0.62 21.52
CA GLY A 74 -7.52 -1.57 22.47
C GLY A 74 -7.57 -3.03 22.01
N ASN A 75 -8.44 -3.36 21.07
CA ASN A 75 -8.50 -4.72 20.52
C ASN A 75 -7.40 -4.89 19.47
N ALA A 76 -6.20 -5.27 19.92
CA ALA A 76 -5.25 -5.92 18.99
C ALA A 76 -6.01 -7.08 18.32
N LYS A 77 -5.91 -7.21 17.02
CA LYS A 77 -6.37 -8.44 16.36
C LYS A 77 -5.59 -9.58 17.00
N GLU A 78 -6.23 -10.37 17.85
CA GLU A 78 -5.72 -11.68 18.24
C GLU A 78 -5.71 -12.58 16.99
N ASN A 79 -4.72 -12.41 16.15
CA ASN A 79 -4.37 -13.38 15.13
C ASN A 79 -3.40 -14.41 15.74
N SER A 80 -3.79 -15.04 16.82
CA SER A 80 -3.08 -16.17 17.41
C SER A 80 -3.87 -17.46 17.24
N ASN A 81 -4.29 -17.76 16.02
CA ASN A 81 -4.35 -19.17 15.65
C ASN A 81 -2.91 -19.51 15.24
N GLU A 82 -2.21 -20.33 16.03
CA GLU A 82 -1.07 -21.09 15.56
C GLU A 82 -1.58 -22.02 14.46
N LEU A 83 -1.72 -21.46 13.24
CA LEU A 83 -2.10 -22.23 12.09
C LEU A 83 -0.91 -23.14 11.78
N GLU A 84 -1.13 -24.45 11.87
CA GLU A 84 -0.12 -25.43 11.54
C GLU A 84 0.42 -25.18 10.12
N SER A 85 1.74 -25.24 9.97
CA SER A 85 2.40 -25.13 8.68
C SER A 85 1.93 -26.24 7.73
N LEU A 86 1.70 -25.90 6.46
CA LEU A 86 1.35 -26.90 5.46
C LEU A 86 2.57 -27.77 5.12
N LYS A 87 2.33 -29.04 4.79
CA LYS A 87 3.41 -29.93 4.41
C LYS A 87 4.00 -29.53 3.06
N ARG A 88 5.31 -29.29 3.01
CA ARG A 88 6.01 -29.03 1.76
C ARG A 88 6.01 -30.30 0.88
N PRO A 89 5.69 -30.19 -0.43
CA PRO A 89 5.66 -31.33 -1.30
C PRO A 89 7.07 -31.89 -1.55
N SER A 90 7.18 -33.19 -1.80
CA SER A 90 8.44 -33.82 -2.22
C SER A 90 8.83 -33.47 -3.66
N THR A 91 7.83 -33.11 -4.49
CA THR A 91 8.01 -32.72 -5.89
C THR A 91 7.20 -31.46 -6.15
N TRP A 92 7.82 -30.48 -6.75
CA TRP A 92 7.19 -29.18 -7.05
C TRP A 92 6.49 -29.22 -8.41
N TYR A 93 5.30 -28.62 -8.51
CA TYR A 93 4.60 -28.46 -9.77
C TYR A 93 5.43 -27.66 -10.78
N ASN A 94 6.03 -26.56 -10.32
CA ASN A 94 6.89 -25.71 -11.15
C ASN A 94 7.91 -24.95 -10.29
N THR A 95 9.05 -24.62 -10.89
CA THR A 95 10.03 -23.69 -10.34
C THR A 95 10.31 -22.62 -11.40
N SER A 96 10.13 -21.35 -11.05
CA SER A 96 10.50 -20.19 -11.87
C SER A 96 11.74 -19.53 -11.29
N THR A 97 12.74 -19.26 -12.13
CA THR A 97 13.92 -18.49 -11.74
C THR A 97 13.74 -17.06 -12.19
N TYR A 98 13.85 -16.10 -11.28
CA TYR A 98 13.87 -14.67 -11.58
C TYR A 98 15.27 -14.14 -11.36
N PHE A 99 15.70 -13.26 -12.27
CA PHE A 99 17.02 -12.63 -12.20
C PHE A 99 16.85 -11.11 -12.05
N ILE A 100 17.30 -10.59 -10.91
CA ILE A 100 17.08 -9.19 -10.52
C ILE A 100 18.37 -8.68 -9.87
N ASN A 101 18.91 -7.56 -10.36
CA ASN A 101 20.13 -6.95 -9.79
C ASN A 101 21.32 -7.93 -9.65
N SER A 102 21.59 -8.70 -10.68
CA SER A 102 22.65 -9.73 -10.69
C SER A 102 22.48 -10.84 -9.64
N LYS A 103 21.29 -10.95 -9.04
CA LYS A 103 20.92 -12.00 -8.09
C LYS A 103 19.80 -12.86 -8.66
N SER A 104 19.78 -14.12 -8.26
CA SER A 104 18.73 -15.06 -8.66
C SER A 104 17.84 -15.45 -7.48
N ILE A 105 16.55 -15.53 -7.76
CA ILE A 105 15.55 -16.01 -6.82
C ILE A 105 14.77 -17.16 -7.46
N HIS A 106 14.70 -18.29 -6.76
CA HIS A 106 13.87 -19.41 -7.17
C HIS A 106 12.53 -19.33 -6.48
N ILE A 107 11.45 -19.35 -7.27
CA ILE A 107 10.10 -19.42 -6.75
C ILE A 107 9.52 -20.78 -7.10
N ARG A 108 9.20 -21.58 -6.08
CA ARG A 108 8.66 -22.93 -6.19
C ARG A 108 7.17 -22.92 -5.89
N TYR A 109 6.40 -23.56 -6.74
CA TYR A 109 4.96 -23.63 -6.63
C TYR A 109 4.52 -25.09 -6.47
N SER A 110 3.67 -25.36 -5.49
CA SER A 110 3.15 -26.72 -5.28
C SER A 110 2.06 -27.10 -6.29
N SER A 111 1.37 -26.10 -6.90
CA SER A 111 0.25 -26.29 -7.81
C SER A 111 0.21 -25.25 -8.92
N ALA A 112 -0.65 -25.50 -9.93
CA ALA A 112 -0.95 -24.55 -10.99
C ALA A 112 -1.58 -23.26 -10.42
N PHE A 113 -2.47 -23.40 -9.43
CA PHE A 113 -3.11 -22.25 -8.79
C PHE A 113 -2.10 -21.38 -8.04
N ALA A 114 -1.20 -21.99 -7.25
CA ALA A 114 -0.14 -21.25 -6.56
C ALA A 114 0.75 -20.46 -7.53
N LYS A 115 1.06 -21.04 -8.69
CA LYS A 115 1.80 -20.36 -9.77
C LYS A 115 1.00 -19.21 -10.37
N GLU A 116 -0.27 -19.46 -10.69
CA GLU A 116 -1.17 -18.48 -11.30
C GLU A 116 -1.38 -17.25 -10.41
N LEU A 117 -1.37 -17.46 -9.10
CA LEU A 117 -1.53 -16.37 -8.11
C LEU A 117 -0.37 -15.38 -8.11
N ILE A 118 0.86 -15.81 -8.39
CA ILE A 118 2.08 -15.01 -8.22
C ILE A 118 2.77 -14.71 -9.55
N HIS A 119 3.10 -15.76 -10.31
CA HIS A 119 3.99 -15.66 -11.47
C HIS A 119 3.60 -14.62 -12.53
N PRO A 120 2.33 -14.47 -12.91
CA PRO A 120 1.96 -13.62 -14.04
C PRO A 120 2.33 -12.14 -13.85
N LYS A 121 2.26 -11.63 -12.62
CA LYS A 121 2.62 -10.24 -12.31
C LYS A 121 4.14 -9.98 -12.47
N TYR A 122 4.94 -11.03 -12.37
CA TYR A 122 6.41 -10.97 -12.38
C TYR A 122 7.04 -11.78 -13.53
N ALA A 123 6.24 -12.26 -14.48
CA ALA A 123 6.70 -13.13 -15.57
C ALA A 123 7.83 -12.53 -16.42
N HIS A 124 7.85 -11.20 -16.58
CA HIS A 124 8.90 -10.47 -17.29
C HIS A 124 10.28 -10.53 -16.61
N LEU A 125 10.36 -10.95 -15.34
CA LEU A 125 11.60 -11.15 -14.59
C LEU A 125 12.18 -12.56 -14.77
N GLN A 126 11.41 -13.46 -15.40
CA GLN A 126 11.83 -14.85 -15.56
C GLN A 126 13.08 -14.94 -16.43
N SER A 127 14.03 -15.74 -15.99
CA SER A 127 15.27 -16.03 -16.72
C SER A 127 15.41 -17.54 -16.93
N GLU A 128 15.93 -17.91 -18.08
CA GLU A 128 16.30 -19.30 -18.38
C GLU A 128 17.69 -19.68 -17.82
N MET A 129 18.44 -18.69 -17.32
CA MET A 129 19.74 -18.97 -16.72
C MET A 129 19.57 -19.76 -15.43
N VAL A 130 20.12 -20.96 -15.44
CA VAL A 130 20.21 -21.81 -14.23
C VAL A 130 21.43 -21.37 -13.44
N THR A 131 21.19 -20.63 -12.36
CA THR A 131 22.23 -20.24 -11.40
C THR A 131 21.93 -20.86 -10.03
N ASN A 132 22.92 -20.89 -9.16
CA ASN A 132 22.64 -21.10 -7.75
C ASN A 132 21.73 -19.98 -7.27
N SER A 133 20.68 -20.32 -6.53
CA SER A 133 19.73 -19.33 -6.05
C SER A 133 20.25 -18.60 -4.81
N ASP A 134 20.19 -17.28 -4.82
CA ASP A 134 20.48 -16.46 -3.66
C ASP A 134 19.34 -16.49 -2.62
N GLN A 135 18.11 -16.76 -3.08
CA GLN A 135 16.93 -16.93 -2.23
C GLN A 135 15.93 -17.90 -2.85
N ILE A 136 15.23 -18.62 -1.98
CA ILE A 136 14.13 -19.51 -2.38
C ILE A 136 12.86 -19.04 -1.71
N ILE A 137 11.81 -18.79 -2.50
CA ILE A 137 10.45 -18.59 -2.01
C ILE A 137 9.60 -19.79 -2.44
N GLU A 138 8.81 -20.32 -1.53
CA GLU A 138 7.95 -21.48 -1.82
C GLU A 138 6.51 -21.10 -1.50
N VAL A 139 5.62 -21.31 -2.46
CA VAL A 139 4.18 -21.13 -2.32
C VAL A 139 3.52 -22.49 -2.35
N VAL A 140 2.96 -22.88 -1.23
CA VAL A 140 2.33 -24.19 -1.03
C VAL A 140 0.83 -24.03 -0.93
N GLU A 141 0.10 -24.80 -1.72
CA GLU A 141 -1.36 -24.94 -1.65
C GLU A 141 -1.71 -26.34 -1.20
N GLU A 142 -2.55 -26.46 -0.20
CA GLU A 142 -3.08 -27.72 0.31
C GLU A 142 -4.46 -27.48 0.97
N GLU A 143 -5.47 -28.29 0.63
CA GLU A 143 -6.80 -28.26 1.25
C GLU A 143 -7.43 -26.86 1.41
N LYS A 144 -7.42 -26.07 0.34
CA LYS A 144 -7.94 -24.69 0.31
C LYS A 144 -7.19 -23.71 1.24
N ARG A 145 -5.96 -24.02 1.60
CA ARG A 145 -5.05 -23.15 2.33
C ARG A 145 -3.83 -22.85 1.49
N LEU A 146 -3.21 -21.74 1.77
CA LEU A 146 -1.98 -21.26 1.12
C LEU A 146 -0.93 -20.98 2.16
N ALA A 147 0.29 -21.45 1.98
CA ALA A 147 1.41 -21.12 2.86
C ALA A 147 2.60 -20.56 2.09
N LEU A 148 3.33 -19.67 2.74
CA LEU A 148 4.58 -19.09 2.24
C LEU A 148 5.75 -19.59 3.07
N TYR A 149 6.85 -19.96 2.36
CA TYR A 149 8.12 -20.30 2.98
C TYR A 149 9.24 -19.47 2.35
N LEU A 150 10.17 -19.00 3.17
CA LEU A 150 11.38 -18.30 2.74
C LEU A 150 12.61 -19.10 3.17
N ASN A 151 13.43 -19.52 2.21
CA ASN A 151 14.63 -20.32 2.46
C ASN A 151 14.36 -21.53 3.37
N ASN A 152 13.29 -22.28 3.07
CA ASN A 152 12.78 -23.44 3.80
C ASN A 152 12.16 -23.12 5.18
N LYS A 153 12.10 -21.86 5.61
CA LYS A 153 11.44 -21.46 6.87
C LYS A 153 9.99 -21.06 6.61
N PHE A 154 9.08 -21.61 7.39
CA PHE A 154 7.67 -21.22 7.39
C PHE A 154 7.52 -19.76 7.76
N VAL A 155 6.69 -19.05 7.01
CA VAL A 155 6.36 -17.63 7.26
C VAL A 155 4.94 -17.52 7.83
N GLU A 156 3.94 -17.96 7.06
CA GLU A 156 2.53 -17.82 7.44
C GLU A 156 1.64 -18.67 6.53
N VAL A 157 0.38 -18.89 6.95
CA VAL A 157 -0.63 -19.63 6.18
C VAL A 157 -1.95 -18.87 6.16
N TRP A 158 -2.66 -18.93 5.03
CA TRP A 158 -3.92 -18.22 4.78
C TRP A 158 -4.95 -19.16 4.15
N SER A 159 -6.24 -18.79 4.26
CA SER A 159 -7.30 -19.38 3.45
C SER A 159 -7.18 -18.94 1.97
N LEU A 160 -7.83 -19.64 1.04
CA LEU A 160 -7.88 -19.16 -0.35
C LEU A 160 -8.59 -17.81 -0.50
N GLU A 161 -9.55 -17.51 0.39
CA GLU A 161 -10.25 -16.22 0.39
C GLU A 161 -9.32 -15.07 0.76
N ASP A 162 -8.29 -15.37 1.54
CA ASP A 162 -7.26 -14.46 2.02
C ASP A 162 -5.98 -14.46 1.16
N ALA A 163 -6.04 -15.02 -0.04
CA ALA A 163 -4.89 -15.12 -0.96
C ALA A 163 -4.19 -13.78 -1.22
N HIS A 164 -4.90 -12.66 -1.11
CA HIS A 164 -4.34 -11.33 -1.26
C HIS A 164 -3.31 -10.98 -0.17
N PHE A 165 -3.44 -11.53 1.06
CA PHE A 165 -2.43 -11.35 2.10
C PHE A 165 -1.14 -12.11 1.76
N LEU A 166 -1.26 -13.34 1.21
CA LEU A 166 -0.10 -14.08 0.70
C LEU A 166 0.60 -13.28 -0.40
N GLN A 167 -0.15 -12.69 -1.35
CA GLN A 167 0.43 -11.87 -2.41
C GLN A 167 1.17 -10.65 -1.85
N GLY A 168 0.61 -9.99 -0.83
CA GLY A 168 1.26 -8.87 -0.12
C GLY A 168 2.55 -9.30 0.59
N LYS A 169 2.51 -10.44 1.29
CA LYS A 169 3.67 -10.98 2.01
C LYS A 169 4.77 -11.44 1.05
N PHE A 170 4.39 -12.07 -0.08
CA PHE A 170 5.31 -12.40 -1.16
C PHE A 170 5.97 -11.14 -1.75
N ALA A 171 5.19 -10.09 -2.03
CA ALA A 171 5.71 -8.83 -2.55
C ALA A 171 6.69 -8.16 -1.56
N MET A 172 6.40 -8.21 -0.26
CA MET A 172 7.31 -7.73 0.78
C MET A 172 8.61 -8.54 0.82
N ALA A 173 8.55 -9.87 0.74
CA ALA A 173 9.73 -10.72 0.68
C ALA A 173 10.58 -10.43 -0.56
N LEU A 174 9.93 -10.21 -1.71
CA LEU A 174 10.61 -9.84 -2.96
C LEU A 174 11.25 -8.45 -2.84
N LEU A 175 10.55 -7.47 -2.27
CA LEU A 175 11.07 -6.12 -2.00
C LEU A 175 12.33 -6.16 -1.14
N ASN A 176 12.29 -6.89 -0.04
CA ASN A 176 13.42 -7.05 0.88
C ASN A 176 14.63 -7.68 0.19
N PHE A 177 14.39 -8.70 -0.63
CA PHE A 177 15.45 -9.35 -1.43
C PHE A 177 16.09 -8.38 -2.42
N ILE A 178 15.27 -7.66 -3.18
CA ILE A 178 15.71 -6.72 -4.22
C ILE A 178 16.62 -5.64 -3.62
N HIS A 179 16.16 -5.01 -2.54
CA HIS A 179 16.81 -3.84 -1.95
C HIS A 179 17.75 -4.18 -0.78
N GLN A 180 17.89 -5.49 -0.45
CA GLN A 180 18.72 -5.98 0.67
C GLN A 180 18.38 -5.27 1.99
N LYS A 181 17.07 -5.16 2.25
CA LYS A 181 16.48 -4.52 3.43
C LYS A 181 15.56 -5.52 4.15
N GLU A 182 15.13 -5.16 5.33
CA GLU A 182 14.16 -5.89 6.15
C GLU A 182 12.89 -5.07 6.30
N ASP A 183 11.79 -5.69 6.76
CA ASP A 183 10.49 -5.02 6.96
C ASP A 183 10.62 -3.74 7.79
N ALA A 184 11.52 -3.72 8.78
CA ALA A 184 11.77 -2.57 9.65
C ALA A 184 12.28 -1.31 8.92
N HIS A 185 12.88 -1.47 7.74
CA HIS A 185 13.39 -0.35 6.95
C HIS A 185 12.31 0.38 6.14
N TRP A 186 11.09 -0.16 6.10
CA TRP A 186 9.98 0.42 5.37
C TRP A 186 8.99 1.06 6.34
N MET A 187 8.73 2.36 6.21
CA MET A 187 7.71 3.02 7.02
C MET A 187 6.31 2.80 6.46
N ALA A 188 6.18 2.59 5.16
CA ALA A 188 4.92 2.28 4.52
C ALA A 188 5.13 1.59 3.17
N VAL A 189 4.12 0.83 2.74
CA VAL A 189 3.94 0.37 1.37
C VAL A 189 2.54 0.77 0.94
N LEU A 190 2.46 1.67 -0.03
CA LEU A 190 1.20 2.21 -0.48
C LEU A 190 0.58 1.33 -1.56
N HIS A 191 -0.73 1.07 -1.47
CA HIS A 191 -1.51 0.55 -2.59
C HIS A 191 -1.76 1.67 -3.61
N ALA A 192 -0.74 1.96 -4.37
CA ALA A 192 -0.63 3.11 -5.25
C ALA A 192 0.09 2.75 -6.54
N SER A 193 0.05 3.65 -7.52
CA SER A 193 0.90 3.60 -8.70
C SER A 193 1.83 4.79 -8.70
N ALA A 194 3.09 4.62 -9.10
CA ALA A 194 4.07 5.70 -9.12
C ALA A 194 4.81 5.76 -10.46
N VAL A 195 4.93 6.97 -10.98
CA VAL A 195 5.77 7.30 -12.13
C VAL A 195 6.72 8.43 -11.78
N TYR A 196 7.81 8.57 -12.53
CA TYR A 196 8.72 9.67 -12.31
C TYR A 196 9.21 10.29 -13.61
N LYS A 197 9.59 11.57 -13.52
CA LYS A 197 10.27 12.36 -14.56
C LYS A 197 11.15 13.38 -13.85
N ASN A 198 12.34 13.66 -14.37
CA ASN A 198 13.29 14.61 -13.79
C ASN A 198 13.63 14.30 -12.29
N ASN A 199 13.84 13.03 -11.97
CA ASN A 199 14.19 12.54 -10.63
C ASN A 199 13.16 12.88 -9.53
N LYS A 200 11.91 13.06 -9.87
CA LYS A 200 10.81 13.30 -8.93
C LYS A 200 9.63 12.41 -9.25
N ALA A 201 9.11 11.72 -8.25
CA ALA A 201 8.02 10.79 -8.43
C ALA A 201 6.65 11.43 -8.15
N ILE A 202 5.65 11.03 -8.94
CA ILE A 202 4.23 11.31 -8.74
C ILE A 202 3.57 10.01 -8.33
N VAL A 203 2.83 10.04 -7.21
CA VAL A 203 2.14 8.87 -6.66
C VAL A 203 0.65 9.02 -6.85
N PHE A 204 0.02 8.07 -7.54
CA PHE A 204 -1.43 8.01 -7.73
C PHE A 204 -2.06 7.06 -6.73
N LEU A 205 -2.98 7.58 -5.94
CA LEU A 205 -3.76 6.91 -4.92
C LEU A 205 -5.25 6.91 -5.30
N GLY A 206 -6.06 6.12 -4.61
CA GLY A 206 -7.51 6.06 -4.78
C GLY A 206 -8.02 4.63 -4.87
N GLU A 207 -9.33 4.46 -4.84
CA GLU A 207 -10.01 3.17 -4.84
C GLU A 207 -9.68 2.31 -6.07
N SER A 208 -9.99 1.01 -5.98
CA SER A 208 -9.85 0.11 -7.12
C SER A 208 -10.75 0.58 -8.28
N GLY A 209 -10.14 0.86 -9.42
CA GLY A 209 -10.87 1.35 -10.60
C GLY A 209 -10.93 2.87 -10.74
N SER A 210 -10.35 3.63 -9.83
CA SER A 210 -10.28 5.10 -9.90
C SER A 210 -9.47 5.65 -11.08
N GLY A 211 -8.66 4.81 -11.74
CA GLY A 211 -7.85 5.21 -12.89
C GLY A 211 -6.34 5.24 -12.65
N LYS A 212 -5.83 4.83 -11.48
CA LYS A 212 -4.38 4.81 -11.14
C LYS A 212 -3.52 4.19 -12.25
N SER A 213 -3.71 2.90 -12.52
CA SER A 213 -2.91 2.16 -13.53
C SER A 213 -3.09 2.70 -14.94
N THR A 214 -4.28 3.24 -15.26
CA THR A 214 -4.53 3.92 -16.54
C THR A 214 -3.70 5.20 -16.68
N ALA A 215 -3.74 6.07 -15.67
CA ALA A 215 -2.96 7.32 -15.64
C ALA A 215 -1.46 7.03 -15.72
N THR A 216 -0.98 6.09 -14.92
CA THR A 216 0.42 5.62 -14.92
C THR A 216 0.84 5.14 -16.29
N THR A 217 0.04 4.29 -16.95
CA THR A 217 0.33 3.76 -18.28
C THR A 217 0.38 4.88 -19.34
N LEU A 218 -0.59 5.81 -19.32
CA LEU A 218 -0.61 6.96 -20.24
C LEU A 218 0.60 7.88 -20.04
N LEU A 219 1.02 8.11 -18.82
CA LEU A 219 2.19 8.93 -18.51
C LEU A 219 3.50 8.28 -19.02
N THR A 220 3.60 6.95 -19.02
CA THR A 220 4.78 6.29 -19.63
C THR A 220 4.89 6.53 -21.14
N LEU A 221 3.78 6.76 -21.84
CA LEU A 221 3.79 7.19 -23.23
C LEU A 221 4.23 8.65 -23.41
N ASN A 222 4.13 9.45 -22.35
CA ASN A 222 4.43 10.88 -22.34
C ASN A 222 5.76 11.22 -21.63
N GLY A 223 6.70 10.28 -21.66
CA GLY A 223 8.08 10.52 -21.20
C GLY A 223 8.32 10.31 -19.72
N TYR A 224 7.33 9.79 -18.98
CA TYR A 224 7.53 9.32 -17.62
C TYR A 224 8.05 7.88 -17.60
N HIS A 225 8.71 7.49 -16.52
CA HIS A 225 9.11 6.11 -16.25
C HIS A 225 8.24 5.52 -15.14
N LEU A 226 7.86 4.25 -15.30
CA LEU A 226 7.21 3.50 -14.22
C LEU A 226 8.20 3.32 -13.07
N LEU A 227 7.79 3.69 -11.85
CA LEU A 227 8.54 3.38 -10.62
C LEU A 227 7.99 2.11 -9.96
N ALA A 228 6.68 2.04 -9.78
CA ALA A 228 5.97 0.89 -9.21
C ALA A 228 4.47 0.95 -9.53
N ASP A 229 3.77 -0.19 -9.51
CA ASP A 229 2.30 -0.28 -9.58
C ASP A 229 1.77 -1.26 -8.54
N ASP A 230 0.67 -0.91 -7.88
CA ASP A 230 0.02 -1.61 -6.75
C ASP A 230 0.85 -1.76 -5.47
N PHE A 231 2.15 -1.46 -5.49
CA PHE A 231 3.05 -1.70 -4.38
C PHE A 231 4.19 -0.67 -4.38
N VAL A 232 3.95 0.48 -3.74
CA VAL A 232 4.91 1.61 -3.70
C VAL A 232 5.55 1.70 -2.33
N PRO A 233 6.79 1.19 -2.16
CA PRO A 233 7.47 1.18 -0.87
C PRO A 233 8.15 2.51 -0.55
N ILE A 234 8.15 2.89 0.73
CA ILE A 234 8.76 4.10 1.25
C ILE A 234 9.72 3.74 2.38
N SER A 235 10.98 4.13 2.21
CA SER A 235 12.01 3.86 3.23
C SER A 235 11.90 4.82 4.41
N THR A 236 12.08 4.29 5.62
CA THR A 236 12.17 5.07 6.86
C THR A 236 13.41 5.96 6.90
N GLU A 237 14.52 5.44 6.42
CA GLU A 237 15.85 6.07 6.55
C GLU A 237 15.95 7.41 5.80
N ASN A 238 15.41 7.45 4.58
CA ASN A 238 15.61 8.58 3.67
C ASN A 238 14.29 9.16 3.12
N LYS A 239 13.14 8.61 3.51
CA LYS A 239 11.80 9.01 3.06
C LYS A 239 11.62 8.92 1.53
N LEU A 240 12.45 8.13 0.83
CA LEU A 240 12.37 7.95 -0.62
C LEU A 240 11.41 6.80 -0.98
N LEU A 241 10.76 6.96 -2.12
CA LEU A 241 10.04 5.90 -2.81
C LEU A 241 11.05 5.01 -3.52
N TYR A 242 10.88 3.71 -3.41
CA TYR A 242 11.75 2.73 -4.08
C TYR A 242 11.00 2.07 -5.24
N SER A 243 11.76 1.68 -6.28
CA SER A 243 11.16 0.96 -7.39
C SER A 243 10.72 -0.45 -6.99
N PHE A 244 9.64 -0.92 -7.62
CA PHE A 244 9.15 -2.29 -7.45
C PHE A 244 8.70 -2.86 -8.81
N PRO A 245 9.16 -4.06 -9.21
CA PRO A 245 9.05 -4.53 -10.58
C PRO A 245 7.72 -5.24 -10.90
N GLY A 246 6.64 -4.95 -10.22
CA GLY A 246 5.33 -5.51 -10.54
C GLY A 246 4.79 -5.00 -11.88
N ALA A 247 4.24 -5.89 -12.72
CA ALA A 247 3.57 -5.48 -13.94
C ALA A 247 2.24 -4.75 -13.63
N ILE A 248 1.90 -3.76 -14.47
CA ILE A 248 0.66 -2.98 -14.38
C ILE A 248 -0.53 -3.85 -14.79
N SER A 249 -1.61 -3.83 -13.98
CA SER A 249 -2.88 -4.48 -14.32
C SER A 249 -3.75 -3.58 -15.18
N ILE A 250 -3.91 -3.91 -16.46
CA ILE A 250 -4.77 -3.19 -17.41
C ILE A 250 -6.12 -3.87 -17.51
N LYS A 251 -7.19 -3.18 -17.13
CA LYS A 251 -8.57 -3.70 -17.20
C LYS A 251 -9.08 -3.74 -18.66
N GLU A 252 -9.95 -4.70 -18.97
CA GLU A 252 -10.46 -4.98 -20.32
C GLU A 252 -10.99 -3.74 -21.05
N LYS A 253 -11.73 -2.87 -20.35
CA LYS A 253 -12.26 -1.61 -20.91
C LYS A 253 -11.19 -0.66 -21.47
N MET A 254 -9.92 -0.89 -21.12
CA MET A 254 -8.79 -0.08 -21.58
C MET A 254 -7.98 -0.74 -22.72
N PHE A 255 -8.30 -1.99 -23.10
CA PHE A 255 -7.49 -2.72 -24.09
C PHE A 255 -7.45 -2.01 -25.43
N GLU A 256 -8.59 -1.59 -25.98
CA GLU A 256 -8.67 -0.91 -27.27
C GLU A 256 -7.84 0.39 -27.26
N LEU A 257 -7.92 1.16 -26.18
CA LEU A 257 -7.17 2.40 -26.03
C LEU A 257 -5.65 2.16 -25.96
N MET A 258 -5.25 1.09 -25.28
CA MET A 258 -3.84 0.83 -24.96
C MET A 258 -3.12 -0.07 -25.98
N GLN A 259 -3.83 -0.95 -26.71
CA GLN A 259 -3.20 -1.95 -27.57
C GLN A 259 -2.39 -1.35 -28.74
N THR A 260 -2.79 -0.20 -29.26
CA THR A 260 -2.05 0.49 -30.33
C THR A 260 -0.69 0.99 -29.85
N SER A 261 -0.65 1.52 -28.62
CA SER A 261 0.58 2.04 -28.00
C SER A 261 1.42 0.97 -27.33
N PHE A 262 0.79 -0.14 -26.93
CA PHE A 262 1.42 -1.29 -26.28
C PHE A 262 1.05 -2.60 -27.00
N PRO A 263 1.66 -2.89 -28.16
CA PRO A 263 1.33 -4.11 -28.93
C PRO A 263 1.51 -5.41 -28.15
N GLN A 264 2.35 -5.42 -27.10
CA GLN A 264 2.50 -6.57 -26.22
C GLN A 264 1.22 -6.96 -25.48
N LEU A 265 0.26 -6.06 -25.29
CA LEU A 265 -1.05 -6.37 -24.71
C LEU A 265 -1.86 -7.35 -25.57
N THR A 266 -1.65 -7.38 -26.89
CA THR A 266 -2.34 -8.34 -27.76
C THR A 266 -1.88 -9.77 -27.51
N LYS A 267 -0.63 -9.94 -27.08
CA LYS A 267 0.00 -11.24 -26.78
C LYS A 267 -0.13 -11.64 -25.31
N SER A 268 -0.47 -10.70 -24.42
CA SER A 268 -0.64 -10.98 -23.00
C SER A 268 -1.91 -11.80 -22.78
N GLU A 269 -1.82 -12.79 -21.88
CA GLU A 269 -2.96 -13.64 -21.51
C GLU A 269 -4.04 -12.83 -20.79
N LEU A 270 -5.29 -13.11 -21.15
CA LEU A 270 -6.45 -12.58 -20.43
C LEU A 270 -6.60 -13.31 -19.10
N ARG A 271 -6.78 -12.54 -18.02
CA ARG A 271 -6.97 -13.05 -16.68
C ARG A 271 -8.26 -12.56 -16.10
N ILE A 272 -8.83 -13.35 -15.21
CA ILE A 272 -10.12 -13.10 -14.57
C ILE A 272 -9.85 -12.87 -13.10
N LYS A 273 -10.21 -11.68 -12.59
CA LYS A 273 -10.11 -11.37 -11.17
C LYS A 273 -11.38 -11.81 -10.43
N ASP A 274 -12.53 -11.54 -11.02
CA ASP A 274 -13.87 -11.86 -10.52
C ASP A 274 -14.84 -11.99 -11.71
N SER A 275 -16.10 -12.29 -11.45
CA SER A 275 -17.12 -12.48 -12.50
C SER A 275 -17.26 -11.31 -13.49
N ASN A 276 -16.75 -10.12 -13.14
CA ASN A 276 -16.96 -8.89 -13.92
C ASN A 276 -15.67 -8.16 -14.29
N THR A 277 -14.50 -8.68 -13.92
CA THR A 277 -13.22 -7.96 -14.11
C THR A 277 -12.20 -8.82 -14.81
N ASN A 278 -12.08 -8.61 -16.12
CA ASN A 278 -10.99 -9.13 -16.92
C ASN A 278 -9.83 -8.12 -16.97
N PHE A 279 -8.60 -8.61 -16.97
CA PHE A 279 -7.41 -7.77 -17.06
C PHE A 279 -6.25 -8.49 -17.75
N LYS A 280 -5.24 -7.72 -18.17
CA LYS A 280 -3.94 -8.21 -18.66
C LYS A 280 -2.81 -7.51 -17.93
N TYR A 281 -1.69 -8.19 -17.78
CA TYR A 281 -0.49 -7.57 -17.27
C TYR A 281 0.31 -6.88 -18.36
N LEU A 282 0.78 -5.68 -18.06
CA LEU A 282 1.65 -4.86 -18.92
C LEU A 282 2.89 -4.45 -18.15
N TYR A 283 4.06 -4.71 -18.69
CA TYR A 283 5.30 -4.10 -18.22
C TYR A 283 5.80 -3.13 -19.31
N PRO A 284 5.72 -1.83 -19.09
CA PRO A 284 6.06 -0.85 -20.11
C PRO A 284 7.58 -0.80 -20.36
N SER A 285 8.00 -0.43 -21.58
CA SER A 285 9.43 -0.28 -21.92
C SER A 285 10.10 0.86 -21.16
N ARG A 286 9.35 1.89 -20.74
CA ARG A 286 9.81 2.95 -19.86
C ARG A 286 9.52 2.58 -18.41
N HIS A 287 10.47 1.94 -17.79
CA HIS A 287 10.46 1.59 -16.37
C HIS A 287 11.75 2.06 -15.71
N SER A 288 11.75 2.10 -14.38
CA SER A 288 12.94 2.41 -13.59
C SER A 288 13.92 1.24 -13.59
N ASP A 289 15.20 1.56 -13.41
CA ASP A 289 16.12 0.56 -12.89
C ASP A 289 15.66 0.14 -11.49
N ILE A 290 15.87 -1.11 -11.16
CA ILE A 290 15.39 -1.69 -9.91
C ILE A 290 16.01 -1.04 -8.66
N SER A 291 17.20 -0.45 -8.79
CA SER A 291 17.89 0.30 -7.73
C SER A 291 17.38 1.73 -7.56
N THR A 292 16.45 2.18 -8.43
CA THR A 292 15.96 3.57 -8.39
C THR A 292 15.22 3.85 -7.10
N CYS A 293 15.60 4.93 -6.42
CA CYS A 293 14.85 5.50 -5.30
C CYS A 293 14.79 7.02 -5.44
N LEU A 294 13.60 7.62 -5.22
CA LEU A 294 13.33 9.02 -5.55
C LEU A 294 12.40 9.68 -4.53
N PRO A 295 12.51 10.99 -4.29
CA PRO A 295 11.55 11.69 -3.46
C PRO A 295 10.16 11.74 -4.14
N ALA A 296 9.12 11.67 -3.34
CA ALA A 296 7.77 12.00 -3.79
C ALA A 296 7.71 13.51 -4.06
N LYS A 297 7.27 13.88 -5.26
CA LYS A 297 6.95 15.28 -5.60
C LYS A 297 5.56 15.63 -5.09
N VAL A 298 4.62 14.68 -5.24
CA VAL A 298 3.21 14.91 -4.97
C VAL A 298 2.46 13.57 -4.83
N LEU A 299 1.45 13.57 -3.97
CA LEU A 299 0.44 12.52 -3.85
C LEU A 299 -0.85 12.98 -4.55
N ILE A 300 -1.41 12.15 -5.42
CA ILE A 300 -2.61 12.47 -6.19
C ILE A 300 -3.67 11.40 -5.96
N PHE A 301 -4.73 11.77 -5.25
CA PHE A 301 -5.93 10.95 -5.14
C PHE A 301 -6.76 11.12 -6.39
N ILE A 302 -6.60 10.17 -7.31
CA ILE A 302 -7.15 10.25 -8.67
C ILE A 302 -8.54 9.61 -8.76
N LYS A 303 -9.44 10.27 -9.49
CA LYS A 303 -10.76 9.75 -9.82
C LYS A 303 -11.10 10.07 -11.28
N TYR A 304 -11.30 9.02 -12.06
CA TYR A 304 -11.90 9.14 -13.39
C TYR A 304 -13.42 9.16 -13.27
N ASP A 305 -14.05 10.20 -13.80
CA ASP A 305 -15.50 10.33 -13.88
C ASP A 305 -15.88 10.92 -15.23
N LYS A 306 -16.66 10.17 -16.02
CA LYS A 306 -16.98 10.51 -17.43
C LYS A 306 -17.67 11.86 -17.61
N GLY A 307 -18.30 12.40 -16.57
CA GLY A 307 -18.99 13.70 -16.59
C GLY A 307 -18.25 14.83 -15.87
N ALA A 308 -17.11 14.54 -15.26
CA ALA A 308 -16.40 15.52 -14.44
C ALA A 308 -15.74 16.61 -15.30
N VAL A 309 -15.79 17.84 -14.79
CA VAL A 309 -14.89 18.92 -15.21
C VAL A 309 -13.55 18.68 -14.52
N ALA A 310 -12.48 18.70 -15.30
CA ALA A 310 -11.13 18.47 -14.78
C ALA A 310 -10.81 19.45 -13.64
N SER A 311 -10.41 18.91 -12.49
CA SER A 311 -10.12 19.72 -11.30
C SER A 311 -9.00 19.13 -10.46
N LEU A 312 -8.18 20.01 -9.89
CA LEU A 312 -7.11 19.68 -8.96
C LEU A 312 -7.32 20.50 -7.68
N LYS A 313 -7.54 19.82 -6.54
CA LYS A 313 -7.80 20.49 -5.26
C LYS A 313 -6.79 20.00 -4.21
N LYS A 314 -6.13 20.94 -3.53
CA LYS A 314 -5.17 20.64 -2.47
C LYS A 314 -5.84 19.95 -1.28
N LEU A 315 -5.18 18.95 -0.72
CA LEU A 315 -5.57 18.28 0.52
C LEU A 315 -4.72 18.75 1.70
N SER A 316 -5.30 18.72 2.90
CA SER A 316 -4.53 18.81 4.14
C SER A 316 -3.79 17.49 4.40
N ALA A 317 -2.74 17.55 5.22
CA ALA A 317 -2.00 16.35 5.60
C ALA A 317 -2.88 15.34 6.37
N THR A 318 -3.77 15.81 7.24
CA THR A 318 -4.71 14.96 7.97
C THR A 318 -5.71 14.28 7.04
N LYS A 319 -6.24 15.00 6.04
CA LYS A 319 -7.12 14.41 5.04
C LYS A 319 -6.40 13.42 4.14
N THR A 320 -5.12 13.66 3.87
CA THR A 320 -4.24 12.72 3.16
C THR A 320 -4.10 11.41 3.93
N LEU A 321 -3.87 11.47 5.26
CA LEU A 321 -3.81 10.29 6.13
C LEU A 321 -5.12 9.48 6.11
N GLU A 322 -6.28 10.15 6.25
CA GLU A 322 -7.59 9.49 6.23
C GLU A 322 -7.80 8.65 4.95
N PHE A 323 -7.36 9.18 3.80
CA PHE A 323 -7.52 8.49 2.52
C PHE A 323 -6.47 7.40 2.28
N LEU A 324 -5.27 7.55 2.85
CA LEU A 324 -4.12 6.68 2.57
C LEU A 324 -4.10 5.42 3.46
N ILE A 325 -4.40 5.58 4.76
CA ILE A 325 -4.25 4.50 5.75
C ILE A 325 -5.09 3.25 5.43
N PRO A 326 -6.38 3.35 5.02
CA PRO A 326 -7.22 2.17 4.85
C PRO A 326 -6.70 1.16 3.83
N ASP A 327 -6.03 1.63 2.77
CA ASP A 327 -5.59 0.81 1.63
C ASP A 327 -4.07 0.59 1.59
N SER A 328 -3.34 0.92 2.67
CA SER A 328 -1.88 0.84 2.69
C SER A 328 -1.37 0.00 3.85
N TRP A 329 -0.24 -0.65 3.64
CA TRP A 329 0.50 -1.22 4.76
C TRP A 329 1.34 -0.12 5.41
N ILE A 330 1.11 0.13 6.70
CA ILE A 330 1.89 1.06 7.50
C ILE A 330 2.64 0.26 8.55
N SER A 331 3.92 0.54 8.70
CA SER A 331 4.77 -0.17 9.67
C SER A 331 4.21 -0.09 11.10
N PRO A 332 4.14 -1.22 11.81
CA PRO A 332 3.71 -1.24 13.22
C PRO A 332 4.83 -0.86 14.20
N LEU A 333 5.99 -0.46 13.70
CA LEU A 333 7.15 -0.13 14.53
C LEU A 333 7.11 1.33 14.94
N LYS A 334 7.28 1.59 16.24
CA LYS A 334 7.25 2.92 16.83
C LYS A 334 8.24 3.90 16.17
N GLU A 335 9.44 3.43 15.85
CA GLU A 335 10.49 4.20 15.19
C GLU A 335 10.11 4.68 13.78
N ASN A 336 9.14 4.04 13.13
CA ASN A 336 8.68 4.38 11.79
C ASN A 336 7.51 5.38 11.78
N VAL A 337 6.84 5.57 12.93
CA VAL A 337 5.64 6.42 13.03
C VAL A 337 5.94 7.89 12.76
N ILE A 338 6.96 8.44 13.43
CA ILE A 338 7.32 9.85 13.24
C ILE A 338 7.79 10.11 11.81
N PRO A 339 8.75 9.36 11.25
CA PRO A 339 9.15 9.54 9.85
C PRO A 339 8.00 9.46 8.86
N PHE A 340 7.03 8.57 9.10
CA PHE A 340 5.84 8.46 8.26
C PHE A 340 4.94 9.70 8.35
N LEU A 341 4.64 10.17 9.56
CA LEU A 341 3.82 11.37 9.76
C LEU A 341 4.50 12.64 9.25
N ASP A 342 5.82 12.75 9.41
CA ASP A 342 6.61 13.85 8.83
C ASP A 342 6.54 13.82 7.30
N TRP A 343 6.71 12.62 6.69
CA TRP A 343 6.64 12.47 5.25
C TRP A 343 5.29 12.88 4.68
N ILE A 344 4.19 12.56 5.37
CA ILE A 344 2.84 12.98 4.99
C ILE A 344 2.70 14.50 5.07
N GLU A 345 3.22 15.14 6.11
CA GLU A 345 3.14 16.60 6.31
C GLU A 345 3.99 17.36 5.29
N GLU A 346 5.16 16.83 4.94
CA GLU A 346 6.10 17.42 3.99
C GLU A 346 5.70 17.21 2.52
N THR A 347 4.90 16.17 2.21
CA THR A 347 4.56 15.81 0.83
C THR A 347 3.24 16.45 0.40
N PRO A 348 3.24 17.35 -0.61
CA PRO A 348 2.00 17.93 -1.13
C PRO A 348 1.03 16.87 -1.63
N ALA A 349 -0.26 17.04 -1.33
CA ALA A 349 -1.31 16.12 -1.77
C ALA A 349 -2.49 16.85 -2.41
N TYR A 350 -3.11 16.21 -3.42
CA TYR A 350 -4.25 16.73 -4.15
C TYR A 350 -5.27 15.62 -4.45
N THR A 351 -6.54 16.01 -4.56
CA THR A 351 -7.52 15.23 -5.33
C THR A 351 -7.49 15.69 -6.77
N LEU A 352 -7.54 14.76 -7.71
CA LEU A 352 -7.63 15.01 -9.14
C LEU A 352 -8.83 14.27 -9.71
N GLU A 353 -9.83 15.01 -10.20
CA GLU A 353 -10.95 14.48 -10.98
C GLU A 353 -10.77 14.86 -12.44
N TYR A 354 -11.04 13.91 -13.35
CA TYR A 354 -10.90 14.13 -14.79
C TYR A 354 -11.79 13.17 -15.59
N SER A 355 -12.13 13.56 -16.82
CA SER A 355 -12.89 12.76 -17.78
C SER A 355 -12.15 12.52 -19.09
N ASP A 356 -11.13 13.32 -19.40
CA ASP A 356 -10.35 13.24 -20.63
C ASP A 356 -8.86 13.08 -20.34
N THR A 357 -8.18 12.30 -21.17
CA THR A 357 -6.74 12.04 -21.06
C THR A 357 -5.89 13.31 -21.25
N LYS A 358 -6.33 14.24 -22.10
CA LYS A 358 -5.58 15.49 -22.35
C LYS A 358 -5.61 16.38 -21.11
N ASP A 359 -6.76 16.43 -20.43
CA ASP A 359 -6.90 17.17 -19.18
C ASP A 359 -6.00 16.59 -18.09
N LEU A 360 -5.97 15.25 -17.97
CA LEU A 360 -5.04 14.56 -17.06
C LEU A 360 -3.60 15.00 -17.30
N LEU A 361 -3.12 14.91 -18.54
CA LEU A 361 -1.74 15.23 -18.88
C LEU A 361 -1.43 16.71 -18.61
N SER A 362 -2.34 17.61 -19.00
CA SER A 362 -2.18 19.04 -18.76
C SER A 362 -2.10 19.39 -17.28
N LEU A 363 -2.95 18.79 -16.43
CA LEU A 363 -2.92 19.00 -14.99
C LEU A 363 -1.64 18.47 -14.35
N ILE A 364 -1.16 17.31 -14.78
CA ILE A 364 0.07 16.70 -14.26
C ILE A 364 1.32 17.48 -14.64
N ASP A 365 1.40 18.00 -15.85
CA ASP A 365 2.57 18.79 -16.33
C ASP A 365 2.64 20.16 -15.61
N ASN A 366 1.54 20.66 -15.05
CA ASN A 366 1.49 21.93 -14.32
C ASN A 366 1.75 21.79 -12.80
N ILE A 367 1.90 20.60 -12.27
CA ILE A 367 2.29 20.32 -10.88
C ILE A 367 3.82 20.30 -10.78
#